data_01bfa69eba63857645dbb35283303369
#
_entry.id   01bfa69eba63857645dbb35283303369
#
_cell.length_a   1.000
_cell.length_b   1.000
_cell.length_c   1.000
_cell.angle_alpha   90.00
_cell.angle_beta   90.00
_cell.angle_gamma   90.00
#
_symmetry.space_group_name_H-M   'P 1'
#
loop_
_entity.id
_entity.type
_entity.pdbx_description
1 polymer ?
#
loop_
_entity_poly.entity_id
_entity_poly.type
_entity_poly.pdbx_seq_one_letter_code
_entity_poly.pdbx_strand_id
1 'polypeptide(L)'
;MRGYGLLLGAGFAALMTLPAAAQPLEVSEIGSFHIGGREVTLSGLPTREIVFTQGAAPFKSDPNGDFEVEQMYVQYVKLAHPTAKYPLLMVHGGGLSGVTWETKPDGQPGWQMYFLRHGHDVYISDAVERGRASWARYPEIFKTEPFFRAKKEAWELFRIGPPDSYQTDPGKRVAYPGEKFPTAAFDQFVKQGVPRWATNDAATQAAYDAFVQKICPCVIVVHSQGGAFAMTMALHAPDKIKAIIAAEPSGAPDPAKADAATIRGVPHLFLWGDHFEAETLWKKIRPNVERWRDTLVAANVPVDWVELPQRGITGNSHMMMMDTNSDQIADIIQDWMGRNGLMN
;
A
#
# COMPACT_ATOMS: atom_id res chain seq x y z
N MET A 1 75.99 23.70 15.91
CA MET A 1 74.94 24.16 15.02
C MET A 1 73.88 23.10 14.94
N ARG A 2 72.74 23.30 15.55
CA ARG A 2 71.59 22.35 15.59
C ARG A 2 70.53 22.91 14.67
N GLY A 3 70.23 22.19 13.59
CA GLY A 3 69.11 22.50 12.69
C GLY A 3 67.78 22.03 13.23
N TYR A 4 66.82 22.93 13.29
CA TYR A 4 65.40 22.59 13.60
C TYR A 4 64.65 22.39 12.26
N GLY A 5 64.16 21.17 12.06
CA GLY A 5 63.26 20.88 10.95
C GLY A 5 61.81 21.21 11.35
N LEU A 6 61.17 22.06 10.58
CA LEU A 6 59.73 22.37 10.69
C LEU A 6 58.93 21.29 9.97
N LEU A 7 58.10 20.58 10.69
CA LEU A 7 57.04 19.69 10.13
C LEU A 7 55.78 20.51 9.88
N LEU A 8 55.45 20.73 8.62
CA LEU A 8 54.15 21.27 8.19
C LEU A 8 53.10 20.11 8.20
N GLY A 9 52.20 20.12 9.17
CA GLY A 9 51.06 19.27 9.19
C GLY A 9 49.95 19.79 8.27
N ALA A 10 49.64 19.08 7.18
CA ALA A 10 48.48 19.36 6.33
C ALA A 10 47.22 18.87 7.02
N GLY A 11 46.41 19.77 7.58
CA GLY A 11 45.12 19.49 8.10
C GLY A 11 44.13 19.23 6.96
N PHE A 12 43.63 17.99 6.83
CA PHE A 12 42.49 17.67 5.96
C PHE A 12 41.23 18.16 6.66
N ALA A 13 40.65 19.25 6.17
CA ALA A 13 39.29 19.67 6.57
C ALA A 13 38.27 18.76 5.83
N ALA A 14 37.67 17.83 6.55
CA ALA A 14 36.54 17.09 6.03
C ALA A 14 35.35 18.07 5.92
N LEU A 15 35.00 18.46 4.71
CA LEU A 15 33.71 19.12 4.44
C LEU A 15 32.58 18.12 4.80
N MET A 16 31.95 18.33 5.92
CA MET A 16 30.67 17.72 6.20
C MET A 16 29.62 18.37 5.28
N THR A 17 29.24 17.68 4.22
CA THR A 17 28.06 18.05 3.43
C THR A 17 26.83 17.87 4.32
N LEU A 18 26.24 18.96 4.79
CA LEU A 18 24.91 18.95 5.41
C LEU A 18 23.93 18.38 4.37
N PRO A 19 23.03 17.48 4.75
CA PRO A 19 21.98 17.03 3.85
C PRO A 19 21.23 18.26 3.34
N ALA A 20 21.07 18.37 2.03
CA ALA A 20 20.27 19.43 1.42
C ALA A 20 18.88 19.40 2.07
N ALA A 21 18.46 20.51 2.68
CA ALA A 21 17.12 20.62 3.24
C ALA A 21 16.14 20.29 2.13
N ALA A 22 15.22 19.32 2.40
CA ALA A 22 14.22 18.93 1.41
C ALA A 22 13.43 20.19 1.00
N GLN A 23 13.32 20.43 -0.31
CA GLN A 23 12.55 21.58 -0.83
C GLN A 23 11.11 21.52 -0.32
N PRO A 24 10.53 22.67 0.07
CA PRO A 24 9.14 22.74 0.44
C PRO A 24 8.24 22.28 -0.72
N LEU A 25 7.12 21.60 -0.38
CA LEU A 25 6.08 21.26 -1.34
C LEU A 25 5.04 22.39 -1.38
N GLU A 26 4.74 22.88 -2.57
CA GLU A 26 3.63 23.81 -2.78
C GLU A 26 2.35 22.98 -3.02
N VAL A 27 1.49 22.96 -2.01
CA VAL A 27 0.23 22.20 -2.00
C VAL A 27 -0.94 23.17 -2.25
N SER A 28 -1.80 22.83 -3.22
CA SER A 28 -3.02 23.59 -3.49
C SER A 28 -4.19 23.13 -2.63
N GLU A 29 -4.26 21.83 -2.34
CA GLU A 29 -5.39 21.25 -1.60
C GLU A 29 -4.98 19.99 -0.84
N ILE A 30 -5.42 19.90 0.41
CA ILE A 30 -5.41 18.65 1.22
C ILE A 30 -6.84 18.39 1.64
N GLY A 31 -7.34 17.18 1.38
CA GLY A 31 -8.72 16.86 1.73
C GLY A 31 -8.98 15.38 1.83
N SER A 32 -10.25 15.06 2.07
CA SER A 32 -10.71 13.68 2.13
C SER A 32 -12.20 13.57 1.80
N PHE A 33 -12.63 12.37 1.47
CA PHE A 33 -14.04 12.05 1.26
C PHE A 33 -14.30 10.56 1.51
N HIS A 34 -15.56 10.21 1.77
CA HIS A 34 -16.05 8.83 1.72
C HIS A 34 -16.69 8.57 0.36
N ILE A 35 -16.64 7.31 -0.10
CA ILE A 35 -17.20 6.90 -1.39
C ILE A 35 -17.65 5.45 -1.35
N GLY A 36 -18.62 5.11 -2.20
CA GLY A 36 -19.31 3.81 -2.13
C GLY A 36 -20.24 3.74 -0.91
N GLY A 37 -20.51 2.55 -0.47
CA GLY A 37 -21.37 2.29 0.67
C GLY A 37 -22.83 2.08 0.31
N ARG A 38 -23.60 1.74 1.32
CA ARG A 38 -25.05 1.56 1.24
C ARG A 38 -25.70 1.78 2.62
N GLU A 39 -26.97 2.11 2.61
CA GLU A 39 -27.77 2.19 3.80
C GLU A 39 -28.29 0.79 4.21
N VAL A 40 -28.31 0.51 5.51
CA VAL A 40 -28.88 -0.70 6.11
C VAL A 40 -29.75 -0.31 7.30
N THR A 41 -31.01 -0.71 7.28
CA THR A 41 -31.92 -0.57 8.43
C THR A 41 -31.84 -1.80 9.33
N LEU A 42 -31.56 -1.61 10.61
CA LEU A 42 -31.63 -2.65 11.65
C LEU A 42 -32.86 -2.46 12.50
N SER A 43 -33.50 -3.56 12.90
CA SER A 43 -34.69 -3.54 13.73
C SER A 43 -34.75 -4.78 14.66
N GLY A 44 -35.54 -4.68 15.75
CA GLY A 44 -35.73 -5.77 16.66
C GLY A 44 -34.60 -6.07 17.63
N LEU A 45 -33.59 -5.21 17.67
CA LEU A 45 -32.44 -5.33 18.57
C LEU A 45 -32.78 -4.74 19.96
N PRO A 46 -32.29 -5.36 21.05
CA PRO A 46 -32.53 -4.86 22.39
C PRO A 46 -31.76 -3.54 22.65
N THR A 47 -32.43 -2.64 23.34
CA THR A 47 -31.78 -1.43 23.87
C THR A 47 -30.76 -1.80 24.95
N ARG A 48 -29.71 -0.98 25.10
CA ARG A 48 -28.63 -1.19 26.07
C ARG A 48 -28.38 0.08 26.86
N GLU A 49 -28.07 -0.03 28.16
CA GLU A 49 -27.54 1.09 28.92
C GLU A 49 -26.02 1.18 28.73
N ILE A 50 -25.53 2.35 28.33
CA ILE A 50 -24.13 2.58 28.04
C ILE A 50 -23.68 3.86 28.75
N VAL A 51 -22.55 3.81 29.43
CA VAL A 51 -21.86 5.01 29.98
C VAL A 51 -20.83 5.46 28.93
N PHE A 52 -21.15 6.49 28.17
CA PHE A 52 -20.26 7.00 27.11
C PHE A 52 -19.07 7.79 27.65
N THR A 53 -19.24 8.45 28.82
CA THR A 53 -18.22 9.30 29.40
C THR A 53 -18.02 8.91 30.87
N GLN A 54 -16.79 8.78 31.30
CA GLN A 54 -16.46 8.45 32.67
C GLN A 54 -17.16 9.42 33.64
N GLY A 55 -17.89 8.87 34.62
CA GLY A 55 -18.62 9.66 35.63
C GLY A 55 -20.00 10.19 35.17
N ALA A 56 -20.40 9.97 33.90
CA ALA A 56 -21.73 10.32 33.44
C ALA A 56 -22.79 9.25 33.85
N ALA A 57 -24.05 9.67 33.89
CA ALA A 57 -25.17 8.74 34.04
C ALA A 57 -25.27 7.81 32.81
N PRO A 58 -25.77 6.56 33.01
CA PRO A 58 -26.05 5.67 31.87
C PRO A 58 -27.06 6.30 30.89
N PHE A 59 -26.79 6.09 29.60
CA PHE A 59 -27.65 6.49 28.50
C PHE A 59 -28.26 5.23 27.87
N LYS A 60 -29.57 5.25 27.66
CA LYS A 60 -30.28 4.16 26.99
C LYS A 60 -30.08 4.27 25.49
N SER A 61 -29.17 3.46 24.95
CA SER A 61 -28.87 3.39 23.53
C SER A 61 -29.84 2.44 22.82
N ASP A 62 -30.46 2.94 21.75
CA ASP A 62 -31.25 2.13 20.83
C ASP A 62 -30.37 1.79 19.61
N PRO A 63 -30.08 0.50 19.34
CA PRO A 63 -29.28 0.07 18.20
C PRO A 63 -30.09 -0.11 16.91
N ASN A 64 -31.39 0.20 16.91
CA ASN A 64 -32.26 0.12 15.75
C ASN A 64 -32.23 1.43 14.96
N GLY A 65 -32.40 1.35 13.64
CA GLY A 65 -32.39 2.49 12.74
C GLY A 65 -31.53 2.27 11.50
N ASP A 66 -31.24 3.35 10.80
CA ASP A 66 -30.52 3.34 9.54
C ASP A 66 -29.03 3.57 9.78
N PHE A 67 -28.19 2.82 9.05
CA PHE A 67 -26.74 2.86 9.14
C PHE A 67 -26.12 2.94 7.76
N GLU A 68 -25.17 3.88 7.57
CA GLU A 68 -24.25 3.87 6.43
C GLU A 68 -23.14 2.85 6.67
N VAL A 69 -22.93 1.95 5.71
CA VAL A 69 -21.97 0.85 5.79
C VAL A 69 -21.27 0.61 4.45
N GLU A 70 -20.13 -0.09 4.49
CA GLU A 70 -19.40 -0.51 3.28
C GLU A 70 -18.86 0.66 2.45
N GLN A 71 -18.79 1.87 3.00
CA GLN A 71 -18.08 2.99 2.37
C GLN A 71 -16.57 2.84 2.54
N MET A 72 -15.84 3.39 1.58
CA MET A 72 -14.40 3.55 1.59
C MET A 72 -14.03 5.00 1.96
N TYR A 73 -12.85 5.20 2.55
CA TYR A 73 -12.29 6.54 2.79
C TYR A 73 -11.15 6.81 1.81
N VAL A 74 -11.04 8.06 1.39
CA VAL A 74 -9.94 8.55 0.54
C VAL A 74 -9.41 9.85 1.10
N GLN A 75 -8.09 9.92 1.31
CA GLN A 75 -7.35 11.16 1.55
C GLN A 75 -6.62 11.56 0.28
N TYR A 76 -6.49 12.86 0.03
CA TYR A 76 -5.71 13.35 -1.10
C TYR A 76 -4.88 14.59 -0.78
N VAL A 77 -3.80 14.72 -1.52
CA VAL A 77 -2.94 15.91 -1.56
C VAL A 77 -2.76 16.27 -3.03
N LYS A 78 -3.14 17.50 -3.39
CA LYS A 78 -2.93 18.07 -4.72
C LYS A 78 -1.85 19.14 -4.67
N LEU A 79 -0.95 19.09 -5.63
CA LEU A 79 0.11 20.07 -5.77
C LEU A 79 -0.43 21.37 -6.41
N ALA A 80 0.22 22.51 -6.13
CA ALA A 80 -0.07 23.75 -6.83
C ALA A 80 0.37 23.68 -8.31
N HIS A 81 1.43 22.93 -8.58
CA HIS A 81 2.03 22.78 -9.90
C HIS A 81 2.42 21.31 -10.17
N PRO A 82 1.42 20.42 -10.42
CA PRO A 82 1.73 19.02 -10.73
C PRO A 82 2.44 18.91 -12.09
N THR A 83 3.46 18.06 -12.16
CA THR A 83 4.17 17.77 -13.41
C THR A 83 3.83 16.41 -13.98
N ALA A 84 3.16 15.55 -13.22
CA ALA A 84 2.63 14.29 -13.71
C ALA A 84 1.33 14.54 -14.50
N LYS A 85 1.13 13.76 -15.54
CA LYS A 85 -0.05 13.86 -16.41
C LYS A 85 -1.33 13.39 -15.74
N TYR A 86 -1.21 12.43 -14.80
CA TYR A 86 -2.33 11.80 -14.12
C TYR A 86 -2.05 11.68 -12.60
N PRO A 87 -3.07 11.80 -11.76
CA PRO A 87 -2.93 11.53 -10.33
C PRO A 87 -2.64 10.06 -10.07
N LEU A 88 -2.00 9.77 -8.92
CA LEU A 88 -1.79 8.43 -8.41
C LEU A 88 -2.89 8.06 -7.42
N LEU A 89 -3.54 6.91 -7.64
CA LEU A 89 -4.42 6.25 -6.67
C LEU A 89 -3.63 5.12 -5.99
N MET A 90 -3.44 5.23 -4.68
CA MET A 90 -2.67 4.27 -3.89
C MET A 90 -3.59 3.33 -3.13
N VAL A 91 -3.48 2.04 -3.42
CA VAL A 91 -4.32 0.95 -2.93
C VAL A 91 -3.50 -0.01 -2.08
N HIS A 92 -3.82 -0.10 -0.79
CA HIS A 92 -3.07 -0.91 0.19
C HIS A 92 -3.36 -2.40 0.14
N GLY A 93 -2.54 -3.20 0.84
CA GLY A 93 -2.65 -4.64 0.98
C GLY A 93 -3.63 -5.12 2.07
N GLY A 94 -3.73 -6.44 2.20
CA GLY A 94 -4.61 -7.10 3.17
C GLY A 94 -4.17 -6.90 4.63
N GLY A 95 -5.12 -6.56 5.51
CA GLY A 95 -4.86 -6.31 6.93
C GLY A 95 -4.13 -5.00 7.21
N LEU A 96 -4.06 -4.11 6.23
CA LEU A 96 -3.43 -2.79 6.27
C LEU A 96 -4.45 -1.70 5.93
N SER A 97 -4.00 -0.45 5.95
CA SER A 97 -4.74 0.75 5.56
C SER A 97 -3.84 1.67 4.73
N GLY A 98 -4.32 2.84 4.37
CA GLY A 98 -3.57 3.87 3.64
C GLY A 98 -2.27 4.33 4.31
N VAL A 99 -2.14 4.13 5.62
CA VAL A 99 -0.89 4.38 6.38
C VAL A 99 0.32 3.71 5.73
N THR A 100 0.11 2.61 5.00
CA THR A 100 1.16 1.92 4.23
C THR A 100 1.97 2.86 3.33
N TRP A 101 1.36 3.93 2.84
CA TRP A 101 1.96 4.87 1.88
C TRP A 101 2.52 6.14 2.50
N GLU A 102 2.11 6.48 3.75
CA GLU A 102 2.34 7.77 4.38
C GLU A 102 3.75 7.90 4.97
N THR A 103 4.01 7.22 6.07
CA THR A 103 5.29 7.27 6.80
C THR A 103 5.78 5.86 7.06
N LYS A 104 7.07 5.62 6.80
CA LYS A 104 7.70 4.34 7.09
C LYS A 104 7.79 4.10 8.60
N PRO A 105 7.86 2.84 9.06
CA PRO A 105 7.87 2.53 10.49
C PRO A 105 9.10 3.07 11.23
N ASP A 106 10.18 3.36 10.52
CA ASP A 106 11.40 4.01 11.03
C ASP A 106 11.30 5.55 11.12
N GLY A 107 10.14 6.11 10.78
CA GLY A 107 9.88 7.55 10.79
C GLY A 107 10.28 8.29 9.51
N GLN A 108 10.87 7.60 8.53
CA GLN A 108 11.20 8.22 7.25
C GLN A 108 9.96 8.42 6.38
N PRO A 109 9.97 9.38 5.43
CA PRO A 109 8.90 9.57 4.48
C PRO A 109 8.60 8.30 3.67
N GLY A 110 7.32 8.01 3.42
CA GLY A 110 6.89 6.94 2.53
C GLY A 110 6.65 7.41 1.10
N TRP A 111 6.10 6.51 0.28
CA TRP A 111 5.88 6.78 -1.14
C TRP A 111 4.92 7.93 -1.43
N GLN A 112 4.00 8.27 -0.53
CA GLN A 112 3.18 9.47 -0.68
C GLN A 112 4.07 10.71 -0.85
N MET A 113 5.00 10.92 0.07
CA MET A 113 5.89 12.08 0.02
C MET A 113 6.86 12.00 -1.17
N TYR A 114 7.35 10.79 -1.50
CA TYR A 114 8.20 10.58 -2.66
C TYR A 114 7.49 11.06 -3.94
N PHE A 115 6.30 10.57 -4.23
CA PHE A 115 5.59 10.89 -5.47
C PHE A 115 5.07 12.34 -5.50
N LEU A 116 4.70 12.91 -4.36
CA LEU A 116 4.40 14.34 -4.27
C LEU A 116 5.62 15.17 -4.71
N ARG A 117 6.83 14.83 -4.25
CA ARG A 117 8.07 15.52 -4.66
C ARG A 117 8.42 15.33 -6.13
N HIS A 118 7.92 14.27 -6.75
CA HIS A 118 8.06 13.98 -8.17
C HIS A 118 6.89 14.47 -9.02
N GLY A 119 6.08 15.39 -8.48
CA GLY A 119 5.07 16.14 -9.22
C GLY A 119 3.72 15.45 -9.40
N HIS A 120 3.42 14.42 -8.64
CA HIS A 120 2.14 13.73 -8.69
C HIS A 120 1.15 14.27 -7.64
N ASP A 121 -0.10 14.47 -8.04
CA ASP A 121 -1.21 14.47 -7.09
C ASP A 121 -1.42 13.06 -6.57
N VAL A 122 -1.62 12.90 -5.27
CA VAL A 122 -1.72 11.59 -4.63
C VAL A 122 -3.03 11.42 -3.88
N TYR A 123 -3.70 10.31 -4.15
CA TYR A 123 -4.91 9.86 -3.46
C TYR A 123 -4.63 8.54 -2.77
N ILE A 124 -4.83 8.48 -1.46
CA ILE A 124 -4.62 7.29 -0.63
C ILE A 124 -5.97 6.79 -0.13
N SER A 125 -6.27 5.52 -0.39
CA SER A 125 -7.50 4.89 0.06
C SER A 125 -7.31 4.07 1.33
N ASP A 126 -8.34 4.08 2.19
CA ASP A 126 -8.61 3.01 3.14
C ASP A 126 -9.81 2.23 2.60
N ALA A 127 -9.61 0.96 2.27
CA ALA A 127 -10.64 0.10 1.71
C ALA A 127 -11.83 -0.09 2.67
N VAL A 128 -12.91 -0.63 2.17
CA VAL A 128 -14.09 -0.96 2.98
C VAL A 128 -13.68 -1.74 4.24
N GLU A 129 -14.17 -1.29 5.39
CA GLU A 129 -13.86 -1.83 6.72
C GLU A 129 -12.37 -1.78 7.10
N ARG A 130 -11.64 -0.77 6.61
CA ARG A 130 -10.23 -0.55 6.94
C ARG A 130 -9.99 0.87 7.44
N GLY A 131 -9.08 1.02 8.38
CA GLY A 131 -8.56 2.31 8.83
C GLY A 131 -9.67 3.33 9.13
N ARG A 132 -9.75 4.36 8.31
CA ARG A 132 -10.69 5.50 8.43
C ARG A 132 -12.02 5.29 7.67
N ALA A 133 -12.20 4.15 7.00
CA ALA A 133 -13.42 3.80 6.29
C ALA A 133 -14.55 3.41 7.25
N SER A 134 -15.53 2.67 6.76
CA SER A 134 -16.59 2.10 7.58
C SER A 134 -16.07 1.12 8.62
N TRP A 135 -16.92 0.83 9.59
CA TRP A 135 -16.74 -0.26 10.54
C TRP A 135 -18.06 -1.03 10.64
N ALA A 136 -18.12 -2.18 10.03
CA ALA A 136 -19.35 -2.97 10.00
C ALA A 136 -19.75 -3.47 11.37
N ARG A 137 -21.07 -3.49 11.60
CA ARG A 137 -21.62 -4.15 12.78
C ARG A 137 -21.54 -5.67 12.61
N TYR A 138 -20.95 -6.30 13.60
CA TYR A 138 -20.91 -7.74 13.76
C TYR A 138 -21.70 -8.12 15.03
N PRO A 139 -22.59 -9.11 15.00
CA PRO A 139 -22.92 -9.98 13.86
C PRO A 139 -24.11 -9.53 13.00
N GLU A 140 -24.64 -8.31 13.19
CA GLU A 140 -25.90 -7.90 12.57
C GLU A 140 -25.76 -7.72 11.04
N ILE A 141 -24.67 -7.10 10.56
CA ILE A 141 -24.43 -6.83 9.15
C ILE A 141 -23.43 -7.85 8.60
N PHE A 142 -22.23 -7.92 9.17
CA PHE A 142 -21.28 -8.98 8.87
C PHE A 142 -21.55 -10.18 9.76
N LYS A 143 -21.62 -11.38 9.17
CA LYS A 143 -22.00 -12.62 9.87
C LYS A 143 -20.80 -13.40 10.41
N THR A 144 -19.59 -13.05 9.98
CA THR A 144 -18.34 -13.68 10.41
C THR A 144 -17.50 -12.70 11.19
N GLU A 145 -16.66 -13.20 12.08
CA GLU A 145 -15.66 -12.37 12.75
C GLU A 145 -14.59 -11.89 11.76
N PRO A 146 -14.02 -10.70 11.99
CA PRO A 146 -12.88 -10.24 11.21
C PRO A 146 -11.63 -11.05 11.59
N PHE A 147 -10.74 -11.25 10.61
CA PHE A 147 -9.46 -11.87 10.82
C PHE A 147 -8.44 -10.86 11.35
N PHE A 148 -7.74 -11.22 12.42
CA PHE A 148 -6.64 -10.46 13.00
C PHE A 148 -5.31 -11.16 12.73
N ARG A 149 -4.31 -10.42 12.27
CA ARG A 149 -2.98 -10.95 12.00
C ARG A 149 -2.09 -10.83 13.23
N ALA A 150 -1.51 -11.95 13.69
CA ALA A 150 -0.52 -11.95 14.74
C ALA A 150 0.83 -11.39 14.25
N LYS A 151 1.65 -10.84 15.16
CA LYS A 151 3.00 -10.36 14.84
C LYS A 151 3.89 -11.43 14.18
N LYS A 152 3.86 -12.67 14.68
CA LYS A 152 4.59 -13.79 14.08
C LYS A 152 4.21 -13.99 12.62
N GLU A 153 2.92 -14.01 12.33
CA GLU A 153 2.42 -14.17 10.97
C GLU A 153 2.83 -13.00 10.05
N ALA A 154 2.80 -11.76 10.57
CA ALA A 154 3.27 -10.60 9.80
C ALA A 154 4.77 -10.67 9.51
N TRP A 155 5.59 -11.11 10.49
CA TRP A 155 7.02 -11.27 10.31
C TRP A 155 7.38 -12.25 9.21
N GLU A 156 6.73 -13.40 9.20
CA GLU A 156 6.99 -14.51 8.28
C GLU A 156 6.37 -14.24 6.90
N LEU A 157 5.07 -13.93 6.86
CA LEU A 157 4.35 -13.73 5.60
C LEU A 157 4.87 -12.53 4.80
N PHE A 158 5.30 -11.48 5.49
CA PHE A 158 5.88 -10.31 4.81
C PHE A 158 7.38 -10.51 4.51
N ARG A 159 7.88 -11.72 4.75
CA ARG A 159 9.26 -12.14 4.42
C ARG A 159 10.33 -11.24 5.03
N ILE A 160 10.07 -10.76 6.26
CA ILE A 160 11.05 -10.01 7.07
C ILE A 160 12.06 -10.99 7.67
N GLY A 161 11.61 -12.15 8.10
CA GLY A 161 12.47 -13.24 8.57
C GLY A 161 11.91 -14.62 8.22
N PRO A 162 12.74 -15.66 8.27
CA PRO A 162 12.35 -17.02 7.94
C PRO A 162 11.26 -17.56 8.90
N PRO A 163 10.55 -18.64 8.50
CA PRO A 163 9.62 -19.33 9.40
C PRO A 163 10.26 -19.66 10.76
N ASP A 164 9.48 -19.48 11.83
CA ASP A 164 9.86 -19.70 13.23
C ASP A 164 10.99 -18.79 13.78
N SER A 165 11.38 -17.76 13.05
CA SER A 165 12.40 -16.79 13.48
C SER A 165 11.86 -15.59 14.29
N TYR A 166 10.55 -15.43 14.33
CA TYR A 166 9.92 -14.40 15.16
C TYR A 166 10.04 -14.75 16.65
N GLN A 167 10.42 -13.76 17.47
CA GLN A 167 10.41 -13.86 18.92
C GLN A 167 9.71 -12.63 19.50
N THR A 168 9.03 -12.80 20.66
CA THR A 168 8.40 -11.68 21.37
C THR A 168 9.43 -10.64 21.80
N ASP A 169 10.61 -11.12 22.27
CA ASP A 169 11.78 -10.28 22.55
C ASP A 169 12.40 -9.80 21.22
N PRO A 170 12.39 -8.48 20.91
CA PRO A 170 12.93 -7.96 19.66
C PRO A 170 14.39 -8.31 19.40
N GLY A 171 15.20 -8.43 20.48
CA GLY A 171 16.62 -8.76 20.40
C GLY A 171 16.91 -10.20 19.97
N LYS A 172 15.89 -11.07 19.96
CA LYS A 172 16.00 -12.48 19.56
C LYS A 172 15.39 -12.78 18.20
N ARG A 173 14.81 -11.80 17.52
CA ARG A 173 14.27 -11.96 16.17
C ARG A 173 15.39 -12.13 15.16
N VAL A 174 15.22 -13.05 14.22
CA VAL A 174 16.19 -13.28 13.15
C VAL A 174 15.56 -12.92 11.81
N ALA A 175 16.08 -11.86 11.20
CA ALA A 175 15.69 -11.43 9.85
C ALA A 175 16.45 -12.24 8.79
N TYR A 176 15.99 -12.16 7.54
CA TYR A 176 16.76 -12.69 6.42
C TYR A 176 18.10 -11.95 6.26
N PRO A 177 19.15 -12.62 5.78
CA PRO A 177 20.41 -11.95 5.47
C PRO A 177 20.20 -10.83 4.43
N GLY A 178 20.71 -9.64 4.73
CA GLY A 178 20.58 -8.48 3.82
C GLY A 178 19.21 -7.81 3.80
N GLU A 179 18.31 -8.20 4.71
CA GLU A 179 16.96 -7.66 4.85
C GLU A 179 16.93 -6.12 4.81
N LYS A 180 16.02 -5.57 4.01
CA LYS A 180 15.86 -4.11 3.84
C LYS A 180 14.75 -3.52 4.69
N PHE A 181 13.82 -4.35 5.19
CA PHE A 181 12.83 -3.86 6.14
C PHE A 181 13.53 -3.34 7.41
N PRO A 182 13.13 -2.17 7.97
CA PRO A 182 13.71 -1.63 9.20
C PRO A 182 13.27 -2.46 10.42
N THR A 183 13.90 -3.59 10.65
CA THR A 183 13.50 -4.62 11.62
C THR A 183 13.42 -4.11 13.05
N ALA A 184 14.24 -3.13 13.42
CA ALA A 184 14.15 -2.45 14.72
C ALA A 184 12.81 -1.71 14.92
N ALA A 185 12.17 -1.30 13.83
CA ALA A 185 10.88 -0.61 13.84
C ALA A 185 9.68 -1.56 13.60
N PHE A 186 9.88 -2.88 13.60
CA PHE A 186 8.81 -3.85 13.34
C PHE A 186 7.62 -3.70 14.29
N ASP A 187 7.86 -3.46 15.58
CA ASP A 187 6.78 -3.26 16.55
C ASP A 187 6.00 -1.96 16.31
N GLN A 188 6.60 -0.96 15.67
CA GLN A 188 5.89 0.22 15.19
C GLN A 188 5.08 -0.09 13.92
N PHE A 189 5.63 -0.87 13.00
CA PHE A 189 4.95 -1.31 11.79
C PHE A 189 3.64 -2.03 12.08
N VAL A 190 3.64 -3.03 12.96
CA VAL A 190 2.45 -3.86 13.21
C VAL A 190 1.30 -3.10 13.90
N LYS A 191 1.53 -1.88 14.40
CA LYS A 191 0.47 -1.01 14.94
C LYS A 191 -0.49 -0.50 13.85
N GLN A 192 -0.09 -0.49 12.60
CA GLN A 192 -0.97 -0.15 11.47
C GLN A 192 -1.87 -1.31 11.02
N GLY A 193 -1.67 -2.50 11.58
CA GLY A 193 -2.50 -3.65 11.29
C GLY A 193 -3.95 -3.41 11.69
N VAL A 194 -4.88 -3.70 10.76
CA VAL A 194 -6.32 -3.58 10.98
C VAL A 194 -6.99 -4.92 10.75
N PRO A 195 -8.09 -5.22 11.45
CA PRO A 195 -8.86 -6.44 11.20
C PRO A 195 -9.40 -6.45 9.76
N ARG A 196 -9.61 -7.66 9.24
CA ARG A 196 -10.05 -7.87 7.87
C ARG A 196 -11.20 -8.87 7.82
N TRP A 197 -12.28 -8.49 7.16
CA TRP A 197 -13.27 -9.47 6.71
C TRP A 197 -12.80 -10.12 5.40
N ALA A 198 -13.04 -11.42 5.27
CA ALA A 198 -12.74 -12.17 4.04
C ALA A 198 -13.95 -12.26 3.10
N THR A 199 -15.08 -11.63 3.48
CA THR A 199 -16.39 -11.75 2.81
C THR A 199 -16.87 -10.43 2.21
N ASN A 200 -16.05 -9.35 2.25
CA ASN A 200 -16.44 -8.01 1.77
C ASN A 200 -15.79 -7.60 0.45
N ASP A 201 -15.21 -8.54 -0.30
CA ASP A 201 -14.50 -8.22 -1.54
C ASP A 201 -15.41 -7.56 -2.60
N ALA A 202 -16.69 -7.98 -2.68
CA ALA A 202 -17.65 -7.36 -3.62
C ALA A 202 -17.95 -5.89 -3.26
N ALA A 203 -18.16 -5.58 -1.98
CA ALA A 203 -18.38 -4.21 -1.52
C ALA A 203 -17.12 -3.36 -1.72
N THR A 204 -15.94 -3.94 -1.45
CA THR A 204 -14.65 -3.29 -1.66
C THR A 204 -14.43 -2.97 -3.14
N GLN A 205 -14.71 -3.91 -4.05
CA GLN A 205 -14.59 -3.66 -5.50
C GLN A 205 -15.55 -2.56 -5.96
N ALA A 206 -16.81 -2.59 -5.52
CA ALA A 206 -17.79 -1.57 -5.88
C ALA A 206 -17.36 -0.16 -5.41
N ALA A 207 -16.79 -0.04 -4.21
CA ALA A 207 -16.26 1.21 -3.70
C ALA A 207 -15.04 1.70 -4.50
N TYR A 208 -14.13 0.80 -4.90
CA TYR A 208 -13.01 1.14 -5.78
C TYR A 208 -13.48 1.54 -7.19
N ASP A 209 -14.48 0.86 -7.75
CA ASP A 209 -15.04 1.25 -9.05
C ASP A 209 -15.65 2.66 -8.98
N ALA A 210 -16.39 2.98 -7.92
CA ALA A 210 -16.90 4.33 -7.68
C ALA A 210 -15.77 5.36 -7.53
N PHE A 211 -14.66 5.00 -6.87
CA PHE A 211 -13.48 5.84 -6.74
C PHE A 211 -12.84 6.16 -8.10
N VAL A 212 -12.67 5.14 -8.95
CA VAL A 212 -12.20 5.33 -10.34
C VAL A 212 -13.14 6.25 -11.12
N GLN A 213 -14.45 6.07 -11.01
CA GLN A 213 -15.43 6.92 -11.70
C GLN A 213 -15.31 8.39 -11.27
N LYS A 214 -15.01 8.66 -10.01
CA LYS A 214 -14.92 10.02 -9.44
C LYS A 214 -13.62 10.74 -9.82
N ILE A 215 -12.46 10.02 -9.84
CA ILE A 215 -11.15 10.68 -9.87
C ILE A 215 -10.41 10.49 -11.19
N CYS A 216 -10.56 9.34 -11.87
CA CYS A 216 -9.75 9.05 -13.06
C CYS A 216 -10.21 9.83 -14.30
N PRO A 217 -9.31 10.16 -15.25
CA PRO A 217 -8.12 9.36 -15.62
C PRO A 217 -6.99 9.40 -14.59
N CYS A 218 -6.39 8.21 -14.30
CA CYS A 218 -5.43 8.03 -13.22
C CYS A 218 -4.46 6.87 -13.46
N VAL A 219 -3.37 6.81 -12.68
CA VAL A 219 -2.49 5.66 -12.54
C VAL A 219 -2.75 5.02 -11.18
N ILE A 220 -2.80 3.69 -11.11
CA ILE A 220 -3.00 2.97 -9.85
C ILE A 220 -1.68 2.37 -9.39
N VAL A 221 -1.26 2.69 -8.17
CA VAL A 221 -0.17 2.05 -7.44
C VAL A 221 -0.81 1.15 -6.39
N VAL A 222 -0.52 -0.14 -6.46
CA VAL A 222 -1.21 -1.12 -5.62
C VAL A 222 -0.24 -2.08 -4.96
N HIS A 223 -0.59 -2.53 -3.75
CA HIS A 223 0.16 -3.51 -3.00
C HIS A 223 -0.68 -4.74 -2.67
N SER A 224 -0.07 -5.93 -2.79
CA SER A 224 -0.57 -7.20 -2.23
C SER A 224 -2.03 -7.52 -2.62
N GLN A 225 -2.94 -7.69 -1.66
CA GLN A 225 -4.37 -7.98 -1.88
C GLN A 225 -5.03 -6.96 -2.82
N GLY A 226 -4.62 -5.71 -2.75
CA GLY A 226 -5.15 -4.65 -3.61
C GLY A 226 -4.96 -4.94 -5.11
N GLY A 227 -3.99 -5.81 -5.48
CA GLY A 227 -3.70 -6.16 -6.86
C GLY A 227 -4.91 -6.71 -7.62
N ALA A 228 -5.66 -7.63 -7.01
CA ALA A 228 -6.87 -8.18 -7.63
C ALA A 228 -7.92 -7.09 -7.91
N PHE A 229 -8.12 -6.17 -6.94
CA PHE A 229 -9.04 -5.05 -7.11
C PHE A 229 -8.58 -4.09 -8.22
N ALA A 230 -7.29 -3.72 -8.24
CA ALA A 230 -6.75 -2.80 -9.22
C ALA A 230 -6.86 -3.34 -10.66
N MET A 231 -6.51 -4.60 -10.86
CA MET A 231 -6.62 -5.24 -12.17
C MET A 231 -8.09 -5.40 -12.61
N THR A 232 -9.00 -5.64 -11.66
CA THR A 232 -10.45 -5.66 -11.93
C THR A 232 -10.97 -4.26 -12.27
N MET A 233 -10.53 -3.20 -11.57
CA MET A 233 -10.86 -1.82 -11.93
C MET A 233 -10.45 -1.49 -13.37
N ALA A 234 -9.28 -1.99 -13.84
CA ALA A 234 -8.84 -1.78 -15.22
C ALA A 234 -9.79 -2.44 -16.22
N LEU A 235 -10.28 -3.66 -15.93
CA LEU A 235 -11.29 -4.33 -16.77
C LEU A 235 -12.63 -3.59 -16.80
N HIS A 236 -13.05 -3.00 -15.66
CA HIS A 236 -14.32 -2.28 -15.55
C HIS A 236 -14.28 -0.87 -16.16
N ALA A 237 -13.10 -0.23 -16.21
CA ALA A 237 -12.94 1.14 -16.67
C ALA A 237 -11.65 1.33 -17.49
N PRO A 238 -11.48 0.61 -18.62
CA PRO A 238 -10.23 0.60 -19.40
C PRO A 238 -9.84 1.99 -19.94
N ASP A 239 -10.82 2.83 -20.23
CA ASP A 239 -10.57 4.19 -20.74
C ASP A 239 -10.10 5.16 -19.68
N LYS A 240 -10.38 4.88 -18.41
CA LYS A 240 -10.06 5.73 -17.27
C LYS A 240 -8.72 5.41 -16.63
N ILE A 241 -8.32 4.14 -16.60
CA ILE A 241 -7.06 3.72 -15.98
C ILE A 241 -5.95 3.78 -17.02
N LYS A 242 -4.90 4.53 -16.70
CA LYS A 242 -3.78 4.79 -17.62
C LYS A 242 -2.60 3.88 -17.41
N ALA A 243 -2.47 3.29 -16.23
CA ALA A 243 -1.50 2.24 -15.92
C ALA A 243 -1.81 1.58 -14.58
N ILE A 244 -1.31 0.35 -14.40
CA ILE A 244 -1.29 -0.38 -13.13
C ILE A 244 0.17 -0.64 -12.73
N ILE A 245 0.54 -0.24 -11.51
CA ILE A 245 1.84 -0.50 -10.89
C ILE A 245 1.59 -1.39 -9.68
N ALA A 246 1.92 -2.66 -9.79
CA ALA A 246 1.60 -3.68 -8.81
C ALA A 246 2.85 -4.14 -8.05
N ALA A 247 2.99 -3.66 -6.81
CA ALA A 247 4.00 -4.11 -5.87
C ALA A 247 3.53 -5.40 -5.19
N GLU A 248 4.12 -6.51 -5.58
CA GLU A 248 3.84 -7.86 -5.05
C GLU A 248 2.35 -8.19 -4.90
N PRO A 249 1.57 -8.14 -5.97
CA PRO A 249 0.15 -8.44 -5.90
C PRO A 249 -0.08 -9.87 -5.42
N SER A 250 -1.01 -10.07 -4.47
CA SER A 250 -1.34 -11.40 -3.94
C SER A 250 -2.57 -12.03 -4.60
N GLY A 251 -3.09 -11.42 -5.65
CA GLY A 251 -4.22 -11.92 -6.43
C GLY A 251 -4.34 -11.20 -7.75
N ALA A 252 -5.08 -11.81 -8.66
CA ALA A 252 -5.37 -11.31 -9.99
C ALA A 252 -6.75 -11.82 -10.46
N PRO A 253 -7.37 -11.23 -11.49
CA PRO A 253 -8.57 -11.78 -12.12
C PRO A 253 -8.36 -13.21 -12.63
N ASP A 254 -9.44 -13.98 -12.62
CA ASP A 254 -9.46 -15.32 -13.23
C ASP A 254 -9.41 -15.18 -14.77
N PRO A 255 -8.34 -15.68 -15.44
CA PRO A 255 -8.23 -15.59 -16.90
C PRO A 255 -9.38 -16.20 -17.67
N ALA A 256 -10.07 -17.19 -17.10
CA ALA A 256 -11.23 -17.83 -17.74
C ALA A 256 -12.50 -16.95 -17.75
N LYS A 257 -12.51 -15.88 -16.93
CA LYS A 257 -13.66 -14.99 -16.74
C LYS A 257 -13.40 -13.54 -17.17
N ALA A 258 -12.16 -13.21 -17.51
CA ALA A 258 -11.73 -11.85 -17.82
C ALA A 258 -11.24 -11.76 -19.27
N ASP A 259 -11.75 -10.77 -20.01
CA ASP A 259 -11.23 -10.45 -21.35
C ASP A 259 -10.11 -9.40 -21.25
N ALA A 260 -8.87 -9.88 -21.19
CA ALA A 260 -7.69 -9.01 -21.14
C ALA A 260 -7.52 -8.14 -22.40
N ALA A 261 -8.17 -8.47 -23.52
CA ALA A 261 -8.09 -7.65 -24.72
C ALA A 261 -8.74 -6.27 -24.56
N THR A 262 -9.65 -6.12 -23.61
CA THR A 262 -10.30 -4.83 -23.30
C THR A 262 -9.35 -3.80 -22.73
N ILE A 263 -8.24 -4.23 -22.14
CA ILE A 263 -7.25 -3.37 -21.46
C ILE A 263 -5.91 -3.27 -22.20
N ARG A 264 -5.88 -3.47 -23.53
CA ARG A 264 -4.65 -3.34 -24.34
C ARG A 264 -3.95 -1.98 -24.21
N GLY A 265 -4.70 -0.94 -23.91
CA GLY A 265 -4.18 0.40 -23.70
C GLY A 265 -3.68 0.70 -22.28
N VAL A 266 -3.72 -0.27 -21.36
CA VAL A 266 -3.36 -0.11 -19.96
C VAL A 266 -2.06 -0.85 -19.64
N PRO A 267 -0.88 -0.22 -19.69
CA PRO A 267 0.38 -0.87 -19.35
C PRO A 267 0.41 -1.29 -17.88
N HIS A 268 1.06 -2.42 -17.63
CA HIS A 268 1.21 -3.00 -16.29
C HIS A 268 2.69 -3.14 -15.93
N LEU A 269 3.05 -2.67 -14.74
CA LEU A 269 4.33 -2.93 -14.09
C LEU A 269 4.10 -3.83 -12.88
N PHE A 270 4.77 -4.99 -12.85
CA PHE A 270 4.82 -5.87 -11.69
C PHE A 270 6.20 -5.80 -11.05
N LEU A 271 6.25 -5.59 -9.75
CA LEU A 271 7.48 -5.52 -8.96
C LEU A 271 7.49 -6.64 -7.93
N TRP A 272 8.59 -7.37 -7.83
CA TRP A 272 8.77 -8.49 -6.92
C TRP A 272 10.07 -8.35 -6.13
N GLY A 273 9.98 -8.49 -4.80
CA GLY A 273 11.11 -8.47 -3.88
C GLY A 273 11.85 -9.80 -3.80
N ASP A 274 12.30 -10.16 -2.61
CA ASP A 274 13.18 -11.31 -2.37
C ASP A 274 12.52 -12.40 -1.48
N HIS A 275 13.22 -13.50 -1.26
CA HIS A 275 12.91 -14.57 -0.29
C HIS A 275 11.62 -15.38 -0.53
N PHE A 276 11.09 -15.44 -1.75
CA PHE A 276 9.87 -16.19 -2.09
C PHE A 276 10.00 -17.70 -1.83
N GLU A 277 11.21 -18.26 -2.01
CA GLU A 277 11.45 -19.68 -1.89
C GLU A 277 11.28 -20.22 -0.45
N ALA A 278 11.39 -19.34 0.53
CA ALA A 278 11.29 -19.72 1.95
C ALA A 278 9.84 -19.76 2.46
N GLU A 279 8.89 -19.08 1.77
CA GLU A 279 7.53 -18.90 2.28
C GLU A 279 6.48 -19.66 1.45
N THR A 280 5.82 -20.64 2.10
CA THR A 280 4.92 -21.61 1.44
C THR A 280 3.67 -20.95 0.85
N LEU A 281 3.13 -19.90 1.46
CA LEU A 281 1.93 -19.24 0.98
C LEU A 281 2.20 -18.52 -0.35
N TRP A 282 3.36 -17.86 -0.47
CA TRP A 282 3.74 -17.15 -1.70
C TRP A 282 3.95 -18.08 -2.87
N LYS A 283 4.44 -19.30 -2.64
CA LYS A 283 4.52 -20.37 -3.67
C LYS A 283 3.15 -20.73 -4.25
N LYS A 284 2.08 -20.55 -3.50
CA LYS A 284 0.69 -20.80 -3.94
C LYS A 284 0.04 -19.58 -4.58
N ILE A 285 0.38 -18.37 -4.10
CA ILE A 285 -0.22 -17.11 -4.54
C ILE A 285 0.36 -16.67 -5.88
N ARG A 286 1.67 -16.60 -5.98
CA ARG A 286 2.38 -16.03 -7.12
C ARG A 286 2.01 -16.67 -8.47
N PRO A 287 1.86 -17.99 -8.61
CA PRO A 287 1.43 -18.62 -9.87
C PRO A 287 0.10 -18.11 -10.42
N ASN A 288 -0.81 -17.60 -9.59
CA ASN A 288 -2.06 -17.00 -10.07
C ASN A 288 -1.80 -15.67 -10.78
N VAL A 289 -0.90 -14.87 -10.24
CA VAL A 289 -0.52 -13.59 -10.84
C VAL A 289 0.30 -13.81 -12.11
N GLU A 290 1.16 -14.83 -12.14
CA GLU A 290 1.93 -15.21 -13.32
C GLU A 290 1.02 -15.65 -14.47
N ARG A 291 -0.02 -16.45 -14.20
CA ARG A 291 -1.04 -16.80 -15.22
C ARG A 291 -1.76 -15.56 -15.75
N TRP A 292 -2.08 -14.59 -14.89
CA TRP A 292 -2.67 -13.33 -15.33
C TRP A 292 -1.70 -12.53 -16.20
N ARG A 293 -0.44 -12.40 -15.80
CA ARG A 293 0.62 -11.79 -16.63
C ARG A 293 0.66 -12.43 -18.03
N ASP A 294 0.68 -13.75 -18.10
CA ASP A 294 0.77 -14.48 -19.36
C ASP A 294 -0.48 -14.22 -20.21
N THR A 295 -1.65 -14.09 -19.60
CA THR A 295 -2.91 -13.73 -20.27
C THR A 295 -2.85 -12.30 -20.81
N LEU A 296 -2.32 -11.35 -20.07
CA LEU A 296 -2.11 -9.97 -20.52
C LEU A 296 -1.17 -9.94 -21.75
N VAL A 297 -0.04 -10.63 -21.65
CA VAL A 297 0.94 -10.72 -22.77
C VAL A 297 0.31 -11.35 -24.02
N ALA A 298 -0.43 -12.44 -23.86
CA ALA A 298 -1.14 -13.09 -24.97
C ALA A 298 -2.21 -12.18 -25.62
N ALA A 299 -2.80 -11.26 -24.83
CA ALA A 299 -3.75 -10.26 -25.31
C ALA A 299 -3.09 -9.00 -25.92
N ASN A 300 -1.74 -8.93 -25.99
CA ASN A 300 -0.95 -7.78 -26.40
C ASN A 300 -1.14 -6.55 -25.48
N VAL A 301 -1.33 -6.76 -24.19
CA VAL A 301 -1.23 -5.71 -23.17
C VAL A 301 0.25 -5.48 -22.86
N PRO A 302 0.73 -4.23 -22.77
CA PRO A 302 2.11 -3.97 -22.37
C PRO A 302 2.34 -4.40 -20.91
N VAL A 303 3.32 -5.27 -20.68
CA VAL A 303 3.66 -5.79 -19.34
C VAL A 303 5.15 -5.74 -19.12
N ASP A 304 5.56 -5.07 -18.04
CA ASP A 304 6.90 -5.13 -17.47
C ASP A 304 6.87 -5.94 -16.19
N TRP A 305 7.71 -7.00 -16.14
CA TRP A 305 7.84 -7.87 -14.98
C TRP A 305 9.24 -7.73 -14.40
N VAL A 306 9.33 -7.16 -13.20
CA VAL A 306 10.57 -6.79 -12.56
C VAL A 306 10.78 -7.63 -11.30
N GLU A 307 11.78 -8.48 -11.35
CA GLU A 307 12.36 -9.18 -10.20
C GLU A 307 13.51 -8.31 -9.67
N LEU A 308 13.35 -7.69 -8.52
CA LEU A 308 14.38 -6.81 -7.95
C LEU A 308 15.73 -7.53 -7.77
N PRO A 309 15.78 -8.79 -7.30
CA PRO A 309 17.05 -9.51 -7.19
C PRO A 309 17.79 -9.69 -8.53
N GLN A 310 17.08 -9.85 -9.64
CA GLN A 310 17.69 -9.95 -10.98
C GLN A 310 18.31 -8.62 -11.45
N ARG A 311 17.95 -7.52 -10.80
CA ARG A 311 18.55 -6.19 -11.01
C ARG A 311 19.63 -5.85 -9.99
N GLY A 312 20.04 -6.81 -9.17
CA GLY A 312 21.03 -6.60 -8.10
C GLY A 312 20.46 -5.88 -6.86
N ILE A 313 19.15 -5.72 -6.77
CA ILE A 313 18.46 -5.10 -5.64
C ILE A 313 17.89 -6.25 -4.79
N THR A 314 18.60 -6.60 -3.72
CA THR A 314 18.31 -7.78 -2.89
C THR A 314 17.87 -7.41 -1.48
N GLY A 315 17.21 -8.36 -0.79
CA GLY A 315 16.79 -8.24 0.59
C GLY A 315 15.50 -7.44 0.76
N ASN A 316 14.74 -7.17 -0.30
CA ASN A 316 13.47 -6.47 -0.19
C ASN A 316 12.36 -7.39 0.31
N SER A 317 11.67 -6.92 1.34
CA SER A 317 10.52 -7.58 1.96
C SER A 317 9.26 -7.50 1.08
N HIS A 318 8.19 -8.12 1.54
CA HIS A 318 6.86 -7.89 0.96
C HIS A 318 6.40 -6.42 1.07
N MET A 319 6.95 -5.68 2.02
CA MET A 319 6.63 -4.28 2.27
C MET A 319 7.67 -3.34 1.64
N MET A 320 8.02 -3.57 0.36
CA MET A 320 9.09 -2.83 -0.33
C MET A 320 8.94 -1.30 -0.27
N MET A 321 7.71 -0.77 -0.12
CA MET A 321 7.44 0.65 0.08
C MET A 321 7.86 1.14 1.48
N MET A 322 8.11 0.24 2.41
CA MET A 322 8.56 0.53 3.78
C MET A 322 10.00 0.14 4.04
N ASP A 323 10.65 -0.54 3.09
CA ASP A 323 12.05 -0.92 3.18
C ASP A 323 12.98 0.31 3.20
N THR A 324 14.19 0.16 3.72
CA THR A 324 15.15 1.26 3.83
C THR A 324 15.59 1.83 2.48
N ASN A 325 15.50 1.02 1.41
CA ASN A 325 15.76 1.40 0.03
C ASN A 325 14.48 1.67 -0.79
N SER A 326 13.36 1.97 -0.15
CA SER A 326 12.06 2.19 -0.82
C SER A 326 12.10 3.25 -1.92
N ASP A 327 12.90 4.30 -1.76
CA ASP A 327 13.04 5.36 -2.76
C ASP A 327 13.72 4.84 -4.04
N GLN A 328 14.71 3.94 -3.93
CA GLN A 328 15.31 3.27 -5.10
C GLN A 328 14.28 2.47 -5.91
N ILE A 329 13.30 1.88 -5.25
CA ILE A 329 12.22 1.16 -5.93
C ILE A 329 11.22 2.15 -6.53
N ALA A 330 10.93 3.23 -5.84
CA ALA A 330 10.10 4.31 -6.35
C ALA A 330 10.72 4.99 -7.58
N ASP A 331 12.06 5.11 -7.66
CA ASP A 331 12.78 5.58 -8.85
C ASP A 331 12.51 4.68 -10.07
N ILE A 332 12.49 3.35 -9.88
CA ILE A 332 12.13 2.41 -10.95
C ILE A 332 10.70 2.66 -11.46
N ILE A 333 9.77 2.93 -10.55
CA ILE A 333 8.38 3.25 -10.88
C ILE A 333 8.31 4.57 -11.64
N GLN A 334 8.97 5.61 -11.14
CA GLN A 334 8.98 6.94 -11.73
C GLN A 334 9.57 6.93 -13.14
N ASP A 335 10.71 6.27 -13.33
CA ASP A 335 11.35 6.09 -14.63
C ASP A 335 10.45 5.31 -15.60
N TRP A 336 9.75 4.27 -15.10
CA TRP A 336 8.82 3.50 -15.89
C TRP A 336 7.63 4.36 -16.34
N MET A 337 7.08 5.18 -15.46
CA MET A 337 6.01 6.11 -15.82
C MET A 337 6.46 7.11 -16.89
N GLY A 338 7.68 7.62 -16.79
CA GLY A 338 8.27 8.51 -17.81
C GLY A 338 8.35 7.84 -19.18
N ARG A 339 8.88 6.60 -19.25
CA ARG A 339 8.99 5.83 -20.50
C ARG A 339 7.63 5.47 -21.13
N ASN A 340 6.57 5.38 -20.34
CA ASN A 340 5.22 5.07 -20.80
C ASN A 340 4.37 6.34 -21.08
N GLY A 341 4.98 7.55 -21.08
CA GLY A 341 4.29 8.79 -21.42
C GLY A 341 3.23 9.22 -20.41
N LEU A 342 3.42 8.83 -19.14
CA LEU A 342 2.51 9.15 -18.04
C LEU A 342 2.93 10.45 -17.29
N MET A 343 4.07 11.01 -17.66
CA MET A 343 4.57 12.32 -17.23
C MET A 343 4.35 13.37 -18.34
N ASN A 344 4.28 14.67 -17.95
CA ASN A 344 4.20 15.81 -18.90
C ASN A 344 5.57 16.12 -19.51
#